data_cdcdc7ed039cf68ada0ff282e6248246
#
_entry.id   cdcdc7ed039cf68ada0ff282e6248246
#
_cell.length_a   1.000
_cell.length_b   1.000
_cell.length_c   1.000
_cell.angle_alpha   90.00
_cell.angle_beta   90.00
_cell.angle_gamma   90.00
#
_symmetry.space_group_name_H-M   'P 1'
#
loop_
_entity.id
_entity.type
_entity.pdbx_description
1 polymer ?
#
loop_
_entity_poly.entity_id
_entity_poly.type
_entity_poly.pdbx_seq_one_letter_code
_entity_poly.pdbx_strand_id
1 'polypeptide(L)'
;MHCIRQYILNTYPHLPNLLLTAGPTGTAACGIFGVTLHSMFNLPIATKRGSDPAPPLQGASLANLQTKMEGCKILVIDEFSMISGRLIYMICRRCQEAFPQYAMYYFGNLIIILLGKLFVCM
;
A
#
# COMPACT_ATOMS: atom_id res chain seq x y z
N MET A 1 14.24 6.69 4.49
CA MET A 1 13.07 5.98 5.05
C MET A 1 13.32 5.29 6.38
N HIS A 2 14.48 4.63 6.52
CA HIS A 2 14.82 3.97 7.79
C HIS A 2 14.75 4.94 8.99
N CYS A 3 15.30 6.13 8.86
CA CYS A 3 15.29 7.13 9.93
C CYS A 3 13.89 7.60 10.31
N ILE A 4 13.02 7.81 9.32
CA ILE A 4 11.63 8.24 9.57
C ILE A 4 10.86 7.13 10.28
N ARG A 5 11.01 5.90 9.81
CA ARG A 5 10.36 4.75 10.43
C ARG A 5 10.82 4.58 11.88
N GLN A 6 12.12 4.68 12.12
CA GLN A 6 12.67 4.55 13.46
C GLN A 6 12.16 5.66 14.39
N TYR A 7 12.09 6.89 13.88
CA TYR A 7 11.53 8.02 14.63
C TYR A 7 10.08 7.74 15.04
N ILE A 8 9.27 7.27 14.10
CA ILE A 8 7.86 6.96 14.37
C ILE A 8 7.72 5.84 15.39
N LEU A 9 8.51 4.77 15.26
CA LEU A 9 8.49 3.66 16.21
C LEU A 9 8.91 4.10 17.62
N ASN A 10 9.89 4.97 17.72
CA ASN A 10 10.35 5.49 19.00
C ASN A 10 9.36 6.47 19.64
N THR A 11 8.73 7.30 18.81
CA THR A 11 7.80 8.34 19.29
C THR A 11 6.42 7.76 19.60
N TYR A 12 5.99 6.79 18.81
CA TYR A 12 4.66 6.17 18.93
C TYR A 12 4.78 4.63 19.02
N PRO A 13 5.41 4.11 20.08
CA PRO A 13 5.64 2.65 20.20
C PRO A 13 4.34 1.83 20.30
N HIS A 14 3.25 2.46 20.70
CA HIS A 14 1.92 1.84 20.76
C HIS A 14 1.18 1.80 19.42
N LEU A 15 1.74 2.41 18.37
CA LEU A 15 1.17 2.45 17.03
C LEU A 15 2.17 1.87 16.01
N PRO A 16 2.47 0.56 16.07
CA PRO A 16 3.53 -0.03 15.25
C PRO A 16 3.25 0.02 13.75
N ASN A 17 1.96 0.09 13.36
CA ASN A 17 1.55 0.13 11.96
C ASN A 17 1.22 1.53 11.46
N LEU A 18 1.59 2.57 12.20
CA LEU A 18 1.30 3.95 11.79
C LEU A 18 1.83 4.27 10.40
N LEU A 19 3.02 3.78 10.09
CA LEU A 19 3.65 3.91 8.77
C LEU A 19 3.92 2.52 8.20
N LEU A 20 3.32 2.21 7.07
CA LEU A 20 3.57 0.98 6.31
C LEU A 20 4.33 1.32 5.03
N THR A 21 5.19 0.42 4.62
CA THR A 21 6.02 0.57 3.43
C THR A 21 5.82 -0.61 2.49
N ALA A 22 5.74 -0.34 1.21
CA ALA A 22 5.57 -1.38 0.20
C ALA A 22 6.26 -0.99 -1.10
N GLY A 23 6.61 -2.00 -1.90
CA GLY A 23 7.20 -1.80 -3.21
C GLY A 23 6.63 -2.77 -4.23
N PRO A 24 6.79 -2.49 -5.54
CA PRO A 24 6.25 -3.35 -6.60
C PRO A 24 6.99 -4.68 -6.74
N THR A 25 8.22 -4.75 -6.26
CA THR A 25 9.05 -5.97 -6.33
C THR A 25 9.62 -6.32 -4.96
N GLY A 26 10.07 -7.57 -4.80
CA GLY A 26 10.72 -8.01 -3.58
C GLY A 26 11.98 -7.22 -3.25
N THR A 27 12.75 -6.83 -4.27
CA THR A 27 13.96 -6.03 -4.10
C THR A 27 13.64 -4.63 -3.55
N ALA A 28 12.63 -3.96 -4.12
CA ALA A 28 12.20 -2.66 -3.66
C ALA A 28 11.67 -2.74 -2.21
N ALA A 29 10.86 -3.74 -1.93
CA ALA A 29 10.31 -3.94 -0.59
C ALA A 29 11.42 -4.17 0.45
N CYS A 30 12.43 -4.96 0.13
CA CYS A 30 13.58 -5.19 1.02
C CYS A 30 14.36 -3.89 1.27
N GLY A 31 14.49 -3.04 0.27
CA GLY A 31 15.22 -1.77 0.39
C GLY A 31 14.62 -0.79 1.39
N ILE A 32 13.32 -0.89 1.65
CA ILE A 32 12.61 -0.02 2.60
C ILE A 32 12.01 -0.79 3.79
N PHE A 33 12.45 -2.02 4.01
CA PHE A 33 11.96 -2.89 5.08
C PHE A 33 10.44 -3.09 5.05
N GLY A 34 9.88 -3.12 3.85
CA GLY A 34 8.46 -3.32 3.63
C GLY A 34 8.15 -4.68 3.02
N VAL A 35 6.94 -4.80 2.52
CA VAL A 35 6.46 -5.98 1.80
C VAL A 35 6.11 -5.60 0.37
N THR A 36 5.90 -6.59 -0.51
CA THR A 36 5.45 -6.28 -1.87
C THR A 36 4.01 -5.77 -1.86
N LEU A 37 3.68 -4.91 -2.81
CA LEU A 37 2.31 -4.40 -2.98
C LEU A 37 1.31 -5.53 -3.18
N HIS A 38 1.66 -6.52 -3.99
CA HIS A 38 0.76 -7.66 -4.26
C HIS A 38 0.50 -8.47 -2.99
N SER A 39 1.51 -8.67 -2.16
CA SER A 39 1.36 -9.39 -0.89
C SER A 39 0.57 -8.58 0.13
N MET A 40 0.87 -7.28 0.27
CA MET A 40 0.22 -6.41 1.26
C MET A 40 -1.28 -6.28 0.99
N PHE A 41 -1.65 -6.07 -0.28
CA PHE A 41 -3.02 -5.76 -0.68
C PHE A 41 -3.77 -6.95 -1.26
N ASN A 42 -3.16 -8.14 -1.24
CA ASN A 42 -3.76 -9.34 -1.82
C ASN A 42 -4.26 -9.09 -3.26
N LEU A 43 -3.37 -8.54 -4.09
CA LEU A 43 -3.69 -8.20 -5.47
C LEU A 43 -3.58 -9.41 -6.37
N PRO A 44 -4.48 -9.58 -7.35
CA PRO A 44 -4.37 -10.65 -8.33
C PRO A 44 -3.17 -10.41 -9.25
N ILE A 45 -2.42 -11.48 -9.55
CA ILE A 45 -1.25 -11.41 -10.43
C ILE A 45 -1.70 -11.17 -11.88
N ALA A 46 -2.81 -11.81 -12.28
CA ALA A 46 -3.38 -11.66 -13.60
C ALA A 46 -4.90 -11.60 -13.51
N THR A 47 -5.49 -10.71 -14.30
CA THR A 47 -6.95 -10.58 -14.38
C THR A 47 -7.37 -10.74 -15.83
N LYS A 48 -8.58 -11.27 -16.05
CA LYS A 48 -9.15 -11.36 -17.39
C LYS A 48 -9.41 -9.96 -17.93
N ARG A 49 -9.17 -9.81 -19.24
CA ARG A 49 -9.47 -8.56 -19.92
C ARG A 49 -10.96 -8.21 -19.76
N GLY A 50 -11.25 -6.97 -19.35
CA GLY A 50 -12.63 -6.52 -19.14
C GLY A 50 -13.22 -6.84 -17.77
N SER A 51 -12.51 -7.57 -16.91
CA SER A 51 -12.94 -7.80 -15.52
C SER A 51 -12.45 -6.68 -14.61
N ASP A 52 -13.08 -6.57 -13.42
CA ASP A 52 -12.61 -5.65 -12.39
C ASP A 52 -11.19 -6.04 -11.97
N PRO A 53 -10.21 -5.14 -12.10
CA PRO A 53 -8.83 -5.44 -11.70
C PRO A 53 -8.66 -5.65 -10.19
N ALA A 54 -9.58 -5.12 -9.40
CA ALA A 54 -9.54 -5.25 -7.95
C ALA A 54 -10.92 -5.67 -7.42
N PRO A 55 -11.35 -6.90 -7.71
CA PRO A 55 -12.64 -7.37 -7.19
C PRO A 55 -12.65 -7.29 -5.65
N PRO A 56 -13.78 -6.91 -5.04
CA PRO A 56 -13.84 -6.73 -3.59
C PRO A 56 -13.43 -7.98 -2.82
N LEU A 57 -12.60 -7.80 -1.80
CA LEU A 57 -12.26 -8.88 -0.88
C LEU A 57 -13.42 -9.18 0.05
N GLN A 58 -13.54 -10.45 0.44
CA GLN A 58 -14.60 -10.92 1.33
C GLN A 58 -14.03 -11.90 2.34
N GLY A 59 -14.76 -12.09 3.45
CA GLY A 59 -14.43 -13.10 4.45
C GLY A 59 -13.05 -12.89 5.08
N ALA A 60 -12.29 -13.98 5.18
CA ALA A 60 -10.99 -13.98 5.83
C ALA A 60 -9.97 -13.07 5.13
N SER A 61 -10.02 -12.97 3.80
CA SER A 61 -9.12 -12.10 3.05
C SER A 61 -9.31 -10.64 3.40
N LEU A 62 -10.56 -10.20 3.51
CA LEU A 62 -10.89 -8.84 3.92
C LEU A 62 -10.47 -8.58 5.37
N ALA A 63 -10.76 -9.50 6.27
CA ALA A 63 -10.37 -9.39 7.69
C ALA A 63 -8.85 -9.30 7.84
N ASN A 64 -8.10 -10.09 7.08
CA ASN A 64 -6.63 -10.04 7.09
C ASN A 64 -6.10 -8.70 6.61
N LEU A 65 -6.67 -8.14 5.54
CA LEU A 65 -6.29 -6.82 5.05
C LEU A 65 -6.53 -5.75 6.11
N GLN A 66 -7.71 -5.75 6.71
CA GLN A 66 -8.08 -4.79 7.76
C GLN A 66 -7.16 -4.89 8.97
N THR A 67 -6.81 -6.11 9.36
CA THR A 67 -5.87 -6.34 10.47
C THR A 67 -4.46 -5.83 10.15
N LYS A 68 -3.95 -6.11 8.95
CA LYS A 68 -2.63 -5.64 8.53
C LYS A 68 -2.51 -4.12 8.53
N MET A 69 -3.59 -3.44 8.18
CA MET A 69 -3.61 -1.99 8.01
C MET A 69 -4.17 -1.24 9.21
N GLU A 70 -4.54 -1.96 10.26
CA GLU A 70 -5.08 -1.34 11.47
C GLU A 70 -4.12 -0.32 12.05
N GLY A 71 -4.60 0.90 12.28
CA GLY A 71 -3.79 2.00 12.81
C GLY A 71 -2.91 2.71 11.78
N CYS A 72 -2.88 2.25 10.53
CA CYS A 72 -2.09 2.88 9.48
C CYS A 72 -2.64 4.27 9.15
N LYS A 73 -1.74 5.24 9.03
CA LYS A 73 -2.06 6.60 8.58
C LYS A 73 -1.22 7.01 7.40
N ILE A 74 -0.04 6.42 7.23
CA ILE A 74 0.92 6.76 6.19
C ILE A 74 1.31 5.49 5.45
N LEU A 75 1.13 5.49 4.14
CA LEU A 75 1.57 4.41 3.26
C LEU A 75 2.67 4.94 2.35
N VAL A 76 3.84 4.34 2.42
CA VAL A 76 4.98 4.67 1.55
C VAL A 76 5.08 3.61 0.46
N ILE A 77 5.09 4.07 -0.79
CA ILE A 77 5.24 3.20 -1.96
C ILE A 77 6.55 3.56 -2.64
N ASP A 78 7.49 2.62 -2.67
CA ASP A 78 8.78 2.80 -3.33
C ASP A 78 8.73 2.41 -4.80
N GLU A 79 9.65 2.95 -5.58
CA GLU A 79 9.76 2.72 -7.03
C GLU A 79 8.45 2.97 -7.78
N PHE A 80 7.81 4.09 -7.50
CA PHE A 80 6.51 4.43 -8.09
C PHE A 80 6.57 4.51 -9.63
N SER A 81 7.74 4.75 -10.21
CA SER A 81 7.92 4.79 -11.67
C SER A 81 7.60 3.44 -12.33
N MET A 82 7.68 2.34 -11.57
CA MET A 82 7.32 0.99 -12.05
C MET A 82 5.84 0.66 -11.85
N ILE A 83 5.07 1.58 -11.31
CA ILE A 83 3.67 1.34 -10.95
C ILE A 83 2.76 1.91 -12.03
N SER A 84 1.93 1.05 -12.63
CA SER A 84 0.95 1.47 -13.63
C SER A 84 -0.24 2.16 -12.98
N GLY A 85 -0.99 2.93 -13.77
CA GLY A 85 -2.25 3.52 -13.30
C GLY A 85 -3.24 2.47 -12.83
N ARG A 86 -3.25 1.30 -13.46
CA ARG A 86 -4.07 0.17 -13.05
C ARG A 86 -3.71 -0.30 -11.64
N LEU A 87 -2.41 -0.42 -11.36
CA LEU A 87 -1.94 -0.86 -10.04
C LEU A 87 -2.28 0.19 -8.97
N ILE A 88 -2.13 1.48 -9.27
CA ILE A 88 -2.53 2.57 -8.37
C ILE A 88 -4.03 2.48 -8.05
N TYR A 89 -4.86 2.24 -9.06
CA TYR A 89 -6.30 2.06 -8.87
C TYR A 89 -6.60 0.89 -7.93
N MET A 90 -5.94 -0.24 -8.14
CA MET A 90 -6.11 -1.43 -7.31
C MET A 90 -5.74 -1.15 -5.84
N ILE A 91 -4.61 -0.45 -5.63
CA ILE A 91 -4.17 -0.06 -4.28
C ILE A 91 -5.19 0.86 -3.62
N CYS A 92 -5.69 1.84 -4.35
CA CYS A 92 -6.72 2.75 -3.84
C CYS A 92 -7.96 2.00 -3.39
N ARG A 93 -8.44 1.07 -4.20
CA ARG A 93 -9.60 0.24 -3.84
C ARG A 93 -9.36 -0.59 -2.59
N ARG A 94 -8.19 -1.21 -2.47
CA ARG A 94 -7.84 -1.99 -1.28
C ARG A 94 -7.77 -1.13 -0.01
N CYS A 95 -7.23 0.07 -0.11
CA CYS A 95 -7.21 1.00 1.01
C CYS A 95 -8.61 1.39 1.45
N GLN A 96 -9.53 1.59 0.50
CA GLN A 96 -10.93 1.89 0.81
C GLN A 96 -11.61 0.71 1.51
N GLU A 97 -11.30 -0.52 1.11
CA GLU A 97 -11.82 -1.73 1.77
C GLU A 97 -11.23 -1.91 3.18
N ALA A 98 -9.96 -1.54 3.37
CA ALA A 98 -9.31 -1.61 4.67
C ALA A 98 -9.91 -0.64 5.68
N PHE A 99 -10.40 0.50 5.22
CA PHE A 99 -11.00 1.55 6.05
C PHE A 99 -12.42 1.89 5.56
N PRO A 100 -13.40 1.02 5.82
CA PRO A 100 -14.76 1.22 5.31
C PRO A 100 -15.40 2.54 5.74
N GLN A 101 -15.03 3.06 6.91
CA GLN A 101 -15.50 4.36 7.41
C GLN A 101 -15.01 5.53 6.56
N TYR A 102 -13.94 5.33 5.77
CA TYR A 102 -13.36 6.33 4.87
C TYR A 102 -13.42 5.90 3.39
N ALA A 103 -14.33 4.98 3.06
CA ALA A 103 -14.42 4.41 1.71
C ALA A 103 -14.73 5.43 0.63
N MET A 104 -15.34 6.57 0.98
CA MET A 104 -15.62 7.65 0.04
C MET A 104 -14.41 8.53 -0.29
N TYR A 105 -13.30 8.36 0.44
CA TYR A 105 -12.07 9.11 0.21
C TYR A 105 -11.07 8.27 -0.58
N TYR A 106 -10.27 8.92 -1.42
CA TYR A 106 -9.18 8.24 -2.13
C TYR A 106 -8.22 7.61 -1.11
N PHE A 107 -7.81 6.38 -1.39
CA PHE A 107 -6.90 5.60 -0.55
C PHE A 107 -7.37 5.46 0.91
N GLY A 108 -8.68 5.46 1.14
CA GLY A 108 -9.20 5.34 2.50
C GLY A 108 -8.72 6.43 3.45
N ASN A 109 -8.47 7.63 2.93
CA ASN A 109 -8.00 8.79 3.68
C ASN A 109 -6.57 8.65 4.25
N LEU A 110 -5.75 7.76 3.66
CA LEU A 110 -4.35 7.62 4.03
C LEU A 110 -3.50 8.73 3.41
N ILE A 111 -2.40 9.06 4.08
CA ILE A 111 -1.33 9.87 3.49
C ILE A 111 -0.47 8.94 2.65
N ILE A 112 -0.35 9.22 1.35
CA ILE A 112 0.43 8.41 0.43
C ILE A 112 1.73 9.15 0.10
N ILE A 113 2.85 8.48 0.33
CA ILE A 113 4.18 8.99 -0.04
C ILE A 113 4.73 8.10 -1.13
N LEU A 114 5.03 8.70 -2.27
CA LEU A 114 5.59 8.00 -3.42
C LEU A 114 7.08 8.31 -3.50
N LEU A 115 7.90 7.25 -3.50
CA LEU A 115 9.34 7.35 -3.64
C LEU A 115 9.78 6.73 -4.97
N GLY A 116 10.80 7.32 -5.61
CA GLY A 116 11.33 6.75 -6.83
C GLY A 116 12.22 7.75 -7.56
N LYS A 117 12.90 7.26 -8.60
CA LYS A 117 13.70 8.10 -9.48
C LYS A 117 12.83 8.57 -10.63
N LEU A 118 12.78 9.88 -10.83
CA LEU A 118 12.22 10.44 -12.05
C LEU A 118 13.31 10.39 -13.12
N PHE A 119 13.08 9.54 -14.12
CA PHE A 119 13.89 9.59 -15.33
C PHE A 119 13.37 10.73 -16.17
N VAL A 120 14.08 11.86 -16.15
CA VAL A 120 13.83 12.92 -17.13
C VAL A 120 14.60 12.53 -18.38
N CYS A 121 13.91 12.03 -19.39
CA CYS A 121 14.50 11.91 -20.73
C CYS A 121 14.62 13.32 -21.29
N MET A 122 15.83 13.80 -21.28
CA MET A 122 16.17 15.02 -22.00
C MET A 122 16.61 14.69 -23.41
#